data_861fa62303b37f5e8cd3da2f74635992
#
_entry.id   861fa62303b37f5e8cd3da2f74635992
#
_cell.length_a   1.000
_cell.length_b   1.000
_cell.length_c   1.000
_cell.angle_alpha   90.00
_cell.angle_beta   90.00
_cell.angle_gamma   90.00
#
_symmetry.space_group_name_H-M   'P 1'
#
loop_
_entity.id
_entity.type
_entity.pdbx_description
1 polymer ?
#
loop_
_entity_poly.entity_id
_entity_poly.type
_entity_poly.pdbx_seq_one_letter_code
_entity_poly.pdbx_strand_id
1 'polypeptide(L)'
;MATHWLLLVYRIPREPTAGRVFVWRKLKQLGAIALQDAVWVLPQTPRTQEQFQWLAAEITELKGEAVLWQADQLYATDSDALRRQFMEPIEIEYRAILSDLKKKNRDLSALSKRYQETAARDFFASELGRQTRDKLLAAGGG
;
A
#
# COMPACT_ATOMS: atom_id res chain seq x y z
N MET A 1 8.52 3.25 18.63
CA MET A 1 9.29 2.12 18.09
C MET A 1 9.66 2.38 16.64
N ALA A 2 10.86 2.00 16.27
CA ALA A 2 11.30 2.18 14.89
C ALA A 2 10.59 1.21 13.97
N THR A 3 10.20 1.68 12.79
CA THR A 3 9.61 0.83 11.78
C THR A 3 10.71 0.06 11.07
N HIS A 4 10.51 -1.25 10.91
CA HIS A 4 11.34 -2.08 10.05
C HIS A 4 10.74 -2.09 8.66
N TRP A 5 11.59 -2.06 7.66
CA TRP A 5 11.17 -1.92 6.27
C TRP A 5 11.58 -3.13 5.44
N LEU A 6 10.81 -3.41 4.42
CA LEU A 6 11.18 -4.36 3.38
C LEU A 6 11.47 -3.59 2.11
N LEU A 7 12.61 -3.90 1.51
CA LEU A 7 13.00 -3.33 0.22
C LEU A 7 12.98 -4.43 -0.82
N LEU A 8 12.25 -4.20 -1.90
CA LEU A 8 12.28 -5.07 -3.06
C LEU A 8 13.10 -4.37 -4.14
N VAL A 9 14.23 -4.96 -4.48
CA VAL A 9 15.12 -4.48 -5.53
C VAL A 9 14.99 -5.47 -6.69
N TYR A 10 14.58 -4.99 -7.88
CA TYR A 10 14.34 -5.91 -8.96
C TYR A 10 14.78 -5.33 -10.29
N ARG A 11 14.95 -6.23 -11.23
CA ARG A 11 15.23 -5.91 -12.64
C ARG A 11 14.40 -6.86 -13.49
N ILE A 12 13.77 -6.31 -14.52
CA ILE A 12 12.92 -7.09 -15.40
C ILE A 12 13.23 -6.69 -16.84
N PRO A 13 13.22 -7.64 -17.80
CA PRO A 13 13.47 -7.31 -19.20
C PRO A 13 12.50 -6.24 -19.72
N ARG A 14 12.98 -5.37 -20.58
CA ARG A 14 12.17 -4.34 -21.20
C ARG A 14 11.06 -4.93 -22.07
N GLU A 15 11.36 -6.05 -22.71
CA GLU A 15 10.42 -6.74 -23.58
C GLU A 15 10.13 -8.13 -23.03
N PRO A 16 8.89 -8.57 -23.02
CA PRO A 16 7.69 -7.78 -23.40
C PRO A 16 7.33 -6.74 -22.33
N THR A 17 6.78 -5.62 -22.76
CA THR A 17 6.37 -4.52 -21.88
C THR A 17 5.33 -4.96 -20.84
N ALA A 18 4.51 -5.95 -21.19
CA ALA A 18 3.45 -6.44 -20.32
C ALA A 18 3.96 -6.86 -18.93
N GLY A 19 5.17 -7.46 -18.88
CA GLY A 19 5.76 -7.88 -17.60
C GLY A 19 6.05 -6.69 -16.68
N ARG A 20 6.59 -5.62 -17.25
CA ARG A 20 6.90 -4.41 -16.49
C ARG A 20 5.62 -3.76 -15.95
N VAL A 21 4.58 -3.69 -16.76
CA VAL A 21 3.29 -3.14 -16.37
C VAL A 21 2.66 -3.98 -15.27
N PHE A 22 2.74 -5.31 -15.41
CA PHE A 22 2.20 -6.22 -14.39
C PHE A 22 2.84 -5.97 -13.02
N VAL A 23 4.18 -5.91 -12.97
CA VAL A 23 4.90 -5.70 -11.71
C VAL A 23 4.56 -4.34 -11.11
N TRP A 24 4.54 -3.29 -11.94
CA TRP A 24 4.22 -1.94 -11.48
C TRP A 24 2.80 -1.89 -10.87
N ARG A 25 1.82 -2.50 -11.54
CA ARG A 25 0.45 -2.54 -11.03
C ARG A 25 0.35 -3.28 -9.70
N LYS A 26 1.05 -4.41 -9.58
CA LYS A 26 1.09 -5.17 -8.34
C LYS A 26 1.65 -4.33 -7.19
N LEU A 27 2.77 -3.65 -7.44
CA LEU A 27 3.39 -2.80 -6.43
C LEU A 27 2.44 -1.70 -5.97
N LYS A 28 1.72 -1.08 -6.90
CA LYS A 28 0.74 -0.06 -6.55
C LYS A 28 -0.44 -0.65 -5.76
N GLN A 29 -0.92 -1.82 -6.12
CA GLN A 29 -2.00 -2.48 -5.39
C GLN A 29 -1.61 -2.82 -3.96
N LEU A 30 -0.37 -3.23 -3.74
CA LEU A 30 0.13 -3.55 -2.40
C LEU A 30 0.31 -2.31 -1.53
N GLY A 31 0.31 -1.13 -2.12
CA GLY A 31 0.56 0.11 -1.42
C GLY A 31 2.04 0.41 -1.25
N ALA A 32 2.91 -0.27 -2.01
CA ALA A 32 4.35 -0.05 -1.93
C ALA A 32 4.70 1.34 -2.49
N ILE A 33 5.79 1.89 -2.00
CA ILE A 33 6.31 3.20 -2.41
C ILE A 33 7.65 3.01 -3.10
N ALA A 34 7.83 3.69 -4.24
CA ALA A 34 9.10 3.66 -4.95
C ALA A 34 10.08 4.62 -4.27
N LEU A 35 11.22 4.10 -3.82
CA LEU A 35 12.31 4.94 -3.32
C LEU A 35 13.14 5.47 -4.48
N GLN A 36 13.37 4.62 -5.46
CA GLN A 36 14.08 4.91 -6.70
C GLN A 36 13.55 3.95 -7.76
N ASP A 37 14.00 4.08 -9.00
CA ASP A 37 13.66 3.13 -10.05
C ASP A 37 14.00 1.71 -9.59
N ALA A 38 13.04 0.82 -9.69
CA ALA A 38 13.21 -0.60 -9.35
C ALA A 38 13.59 -0.89 -7.89
N VAL A 39 13.38 0.09 -6.98
CA VAL A 39 13.55 -0.10 -5.54
C VAL A 39 12.26 0.33 -4.84
N TRP A 40 11.52 -0.62 -4.31
CA TRP A 40 10.23 -0.38 -3.69
C TRP A 40 10.23 -0.80 -2.24
N VAL A 41 9.44 -0.13 -1.41
CA VAL A 41 9.45 -0.34 0.03
C VAL A 41 8.04 -0.58 0.55
N LEU A 42 7.94 -1.45 1.56
CA LEU A 42 6.76 -1.66 2.40
C LEU A 42 7.21 -1.73 3.85
N PRO A 43 6.35 -1.31 4.80
CA PRO A 43 6.61 -1.63 6.20
C PRO A 43 6.64 -3.15 6.38
N GLN A 44 7.52 -3.64 7.23
CA GLN A 44 7.65 -5.07 7.45
C GLN A 44 6.55 -5.59 8.37
N THR A 45 5.75 -6.50 7.85
CA THR A 45 4.80 -7.31 8.60
C THR A 45 4.85 -8.71 8.01
N PRO A 46 4.34 -9.74 8.68
CA PRO A 46 4.25 -11.07 8.07
C PRO A 46 3.50 -11.04 6.73
N ARG A 47 2.45 -10.24 6.64
CA ARG A 47 1.66 -10.12 5.40
C ARG A 47 2.44 -9.45 4.28
N THR A 48 3.09 -8.31 4.55
CA THR A 48 3.83 -7.60 3.50
C THR A 48 5.05 -8.40 3.04
N GLN A 49 5.68 -9.13 3.96
CA GLN A 49 6.80 -10.00 3.61
C GLN A 49 6.33 -11.10 2.66
N GLU A 50 5.21 -11.74 2.94
CA GLU A 50 4.65 -12.76 2.06
C GLU A 50 4.29 -12.16 0.70
N GLN A 51 3.66 -10.98 0.69
CA GLN A 51 3.29 -10.30 -0.57
C GLN A 51 4.51 -10.03 -1.44
N PHE A 52 5.60 -9.53 -0.85
CA PHE A 52 6.82 -9.26 -1.60
C PHE A 52 7.52 -10.54 -2.05
N GLN A 53 7.47 -11.61 -1.24
CA GLN A 53 8.03 -12.90 -1.64
C GLN A 53 7.31 -13.47 -2.85
N TRP A 54 5.97 -13.37 -2.88
CA TRP A 54 5.20 -13.79 -4.03
C TRP A 54 5.53 -12.97 -5.27
N LEU A 55 5.64 -11.66 -5.12
CA LEU A 55 5.97 -10.79 -6.26
C LEU A 55 7.38 -11.06 -6.77
N ALA A 56 8.34 -11.32 -5.88
CA ALA A 56 9.69 -11.69 -6.28
C ALA A 56 9.70 -12.98 -7.11
N ALA A 57 8.88 -13.96 -6.72
CA ALA A 57 8.76 -15.19 -7.49
C ALA A 57 8.16 -14.92 -8.88
N GLU A 58 7.15 -14.06 -8.97
CA GLU A 58 6.54 -13.69 -10.24
C GLU A 58 7.54 -12.96 -11.15
N ILE A 59 8.38 -12.09 -10.58
CA ILE A 59 9.43 -11.40 -11.33
C ILE A 59 10.41 -12.41 -11.93
N THR A 60 10.76 -13.44 -11.15
CA THR A 60 11.65 -14.50 -11.62
C THR A 60 11.02 -15.27 -12.80
N GLU A 61 9.72 -15.56 -12.71
CA GLU A 61 9.00 -16.22 -13.81
C GLU A 61 8.98 -15.35 -15.07
N LEU A 62 9.00 -14.04 -14.92
CA LEU A 62 9.06 -13.10 -16.05
C LEU A 62 10.49 -12.88 -16.57
N LYS A 63 11.42 -13.74 -16.15
CA LYS A 63 12.83 -13.70 -16.55
C LYS A 63 13.59 -12.52 -15.95
N GLY A 64 13.08 -11.96 -14.87
CA GLY A 64 13.75 -10.91 -14.12
C GLY A 64 14.53 -11.45 -12.93
N GLU A 65 15.08 -10.53 -12.17
CA GLU A 65 15.81 -10.81 -10.95
C GLU A 65 15.22 -9.95 -9.83
N ALA A 66 15.10 -10.51 -8.64
CA ALA A 66 14.58 -9.78 -7.49
C ALA A 66 15.35 -10.16 -6.24
N VAL A 67 15.61 -9.16 -5.40
CA VAL A 67 16.20 -9.36 -4.07
C VAL A 67 15.33 -8.64 -3.07
N LEU A 68 14.97 -9.35 -2.01
CA LEU A 68 14.18 -8.79 -0.92
C LEU A 68 15.07 -8.58 0.28
N TRP A 69 15.08 -7.34 0.78
CA TRP A 69 15.88 -6.94 1.92
C TRP A 69 15.01 -6.54 3.09
N GLN A 70 15.46 -6.85 4.28
CA GLN A 70 14.93 -6.27 5.50
C GLN A 70 15.90 -5.14 5.90
N ALA A 71 15.35 -3.95 6.15
CA ALA A 71 16.19 -2.78 6.35
C ALA A 71 15.64 -1.86 7.43
N ASP A 72 16.54 -1.13 8.06
CA ASP A 72 16.20 -0.09 9.01
C ASP A 72 16.83 1.21 8.56
N GLN A 73 16.13 2.33 8.75
CA GLN A 73 16.73 3.63 8.50
C GLN A 73 17.67 3.97 9.64
N LEU A 74 18.95 4.12 9.33
CA LEU A 74 19.95 4.58 10.31
C LEU A 74 19.95 6.10 10.41
N TYR A 75 19.65 6.78 9.31
CA TYR A 75 19.60 8.24 9.25
C TYR A 75 18.67 8.65 8.10
N ALA A 76 17.88 9.68 8.36
CA ALA A 76 17.10 10.38 7.33
C ALA A 76 17.00 11.85 7.74
N THR A 77 17.12 12.76 6.76
CA THR A 77 16.98 14.19 7.01
C THR A 77 15.65 14.49 7.68
N ASP A 78 14.60 13.82 7.24
CA ASP A 78 13.27 13.87 7.85
C ASP A 78 12.87 12.43 8.16
N SER A 79 12.91 12.05 9.44
CA SER A 79 12.67 10.68 9.87
C SER A 79 11.24 10.20 9.65
N ASP A 80 10.28 11.12 9.46
CA ASP A 80 8.89 10.77 9.24
C ASP A 80 8.46 10.86 7.78
N ALA A 81 9.36 11.26 6.88
CA ALA A 81 8.99 11.50 5.49
C ALA A 81 8.40 10.26 4.83
N LEU A 82 9.03 9.11 5.01
CA LEU A 82 8.57 7.87 4.39
C LEU A 82 7.22 7.43 4.95
N ARG A 83 7.04 7.54 6.25
CA ARG A 83 5.77 7.23 6.89
C ARG A 83 4.64 8.10 6.32
N ARG A 84 4.89 9.40 6.14
CA ARG A 84 3.90 10.30 5.54
C ARG A 84 3.56 9.91 4.11
N GLN A 85 4.53 9.43 3.34
CA GLN A 85 4.26 8.97 1.99
C GLN A 85 3.30 7.80 1.94
N PHE A 86 3.32 6.93 2.96
CA PHE A 86 2.34 5.86 3.06
C PHE A 86 0.98 6.37 3.54
N MET A 87 0.96 7.35 4.42
CA MET A 87 -0.29 7.80 5.04
C MET A 87 -1.09 8.76 4.16
N GLU A 88 -0.44 9.66 3.44
CA GLU A 88 -1.13 10.67 2.66
C GLU A 88 -2.14 10.11 1.66
N PRO A 89 -1.80 9.12 0.82
CA PRO A 89 -2.77 8.59 -0.13
C PRO A 89 -3.98 7.93 0.53
N ILE A 90 -3.77 7.21 1.62
CA ILE A 90 -4.90 6.53 2.28
C ILE A 90 -5.78 7.54 3.02
N GLU A 91 -5.21 8.59 3.55
CA GLU A 91 -6.00 9.63 4.19
C GLU A 91 -6.88 10.39 3.19
N ILE A 92 -6.35 10.65 2.00
CA ILE A 92 -7.13 11.23 0.91
C ILE A 92 -8.32 10.34 0.58
N GLU A 93 -8.09 9.02 0.48
CA GLU A 93 -9.16 8.08 0.16
C GLU A 93 -10.19 7.99 1.28
N TYR A 94 -9.76 7.98 2.53
CA TYR A 94 -10.70 7.99 3.67
C TYR A 94 -11.56 9.25 3.66
N ARG A 95 -10.98 10.41 3.38
CA ARG A 95 -11.75 11.66 3.30
C ARG A 95 -12.77 11.59 2.18
N ALA A 96 -12.41 10.99 1.05
CA ALA A 96 -13.34 10.82 -0.07
C ALA A 96 -14.50 9.91 0.31
N ILE A 97 -14.22 8.81 1.02
CA ILE A 97 -15.26 7.91 1.52
C ILE A 97 -16.21 8.65 2.47
N LEU A 98 -15.65 9.40 3.41
CA LEU A 98 -16.46 10.17 4.36
C LEU A 98 -17.32 11.21 3.65
N SER A 99 -16.80 11.87 2.64
CA SER A 99 -17.55 12.83 1.84
C SER A 99 -18.70 12.16 1.11
N ASP A 100 -18.43 11.02 0.46
CA ASP A 100 -19.48 10.28 -0.26
C ASP A 100 -20.55 9.71 0.68
N LEU A 101 -20.16 9.38 1.91
CA LEU A 101 -21.09 8.85 2.90
C LEU A 101 -22.17 9.87 3.29
N LYS A 102 -21.90 11.15 3.10
CA LYS A 102 -22.86 12.22 3.39
C LYS A 102 -23.88 12.44 2.28
N LYS A 103 -23.67 11.84 1.11
CA LYS A 103 -24.56 12.01 -0.03
C LYS A 103 -25.84 11.21 0.15
N LYS A 104 -26.95 11.71 -0.40
CA LYS A 104 -28.25 11.04 -0.30
C LYS A 104 -28.29 9.70 -1.02
N ASN A 105 -27.67 9.62 -2.20
CA ASN A 105 -27.69 8.43 -3.04
C ASN A 105 -26.43 7.57 -2.83
N ARG A 106 -26.00 7.47 -1.58
CA ARG A 106 -24.81 6.70 -1.26
C ARG A 106 -25.06 5.19 -1.41
N ASP A 107 -24.04 4.50 -1.88
CA ASP A 107 -24.02 3.04 -1.95
C ASP A 107 -23.10 2.53 -0.82
N LEU A 108 -23.71 2.09 0.27
CA LEU A 108 -22.95 1.65 1.46
C LEU A 108 -22.09 0.43 1.16
N SER A 109 -22.55 -0.47 0.30
CA SER A 109 -21.77 -1.64 -0.08
C SER A 109 -20.48 -1.23 -0.81
N ALA A 110 -20.60 -0.31 -1.77
CA ALA A 110 -19.44 0.19 -2.50
C ALA A 110 -18.48 0.95 -1.59
N LEU A 111 -19.01 1.76 -0.68
CA LEU A 111 -18.17 2.51 0.27
C LEU A 111 -17.46 1.58 1.24
N SER A 112 -18.12 0.52 1.71
CA SER A 112 -17.50 -0.48 2.58
C SER A 112 -16.35 -1.20 1.88
N LYS A 113 -16.53 -1.52 0.60
CA LYS A 113 -15.49 -2.14 -0.19
C LYS A 113 -14.28 -1.20 -0.36
N ARG A 114 -14.54 0.06 -0.67
CA ARG A 114 -13.48 1.07 -0.77
C ARG A 114 -12.73 1.21 0.56
N TYR A 115 -13.46 1.21 1.68
CA TYR A 115 -12.84 1.26 2.99
C TYR A 115 -11.91 0.06 3.20
N GLN A 116 -12.35 -1.15 2.89
CA GLN A 116 -11.53 -2.34 3.10
C GLN A 116 -10.29 -2.35 2.22
N GLU A 117 -10.40 -1.89 0.99
CA GLU A 117 -9.26 -1.77 0.08
C GLU A 117 -8.25 -0.75 0.61
N THR A 118 -8.73 0.36 1.15
CA THR A 118 -7.86 1.40 1.72
C THR A 118 -7.22 0.91 3.02
N ALA A 119 -8.00 0.28 3.89
CA ALA A 119 -7.52 -0.25 5.16
C ALA A 119 -6.41 -1.29 4.98
N ALA A 120 -6.47 -2.04 3.90
CA ALA A 120 -5.43 -3.03 3.59
C ALA A 120 -4.07 -2.39 3.33
N ARG A 121 -4.04 -1.10 3.00
CA ARG A 121 -2.80 -0.33 2.78
C ARG A 121 -2.54 0.69 3.89
N ASP A 122 -3.34 0.67 4.94
CA ASP A 122 -3.19 1.56 6.09
C ASP A 122 -2.26 0.91 7.11
N PHE A 123 -0.96 0.97 6.85
CA PHE A 123 0.04 0.27 7.63
C PHE A 123 0.30 0.88 9.00
N PHE A 124 -0.13 2.11 9.22
CA PHE A 124 0.16 2.85 10.45
C PHE A 124 -1.10 3.18 11.25
N ALA A 125 -2.20 2.48 10.98
CA ALA A 125 -3.45 2.60 11.73
C ALA A 125 -3.91 4.05 11.85
N SER A 126 -4.22 4.67 10.73
CA SER A 126 -4.64 6.07 10.65
C SER A 126 -5.88 6.32 11.53
N GLU A 127 -5.85 7.41 12.27
CA GLU A 127 -7.03 7.86 13.03
C GLU A 127 -8.21 8.12 12.11
N LEU A 128 -7.94 8.65 10.93
CA LEU A 128 -8.99 8.89 9.95
C LEU A 128 -9.62 7.58 9.47
N GLY A 129 -8.83 6.50 9.39
CA GLY A 129 -9.35 5.16 9.07
C GLY A 129 -10.30 4.67 10.15
N ARG A 130 -9.95 4.88 11.41
CA ARG A 130 -10.84 4.51 12.53
C ARG A 130 -12.16 5.28 12.45
N GLN A 131 -12.09 6.59 12.22
CA GLN A 131 -13.27 7.43 12.07
C GLN A 131 -14.16 6.98 10.92
N THR A 132 -13.54 6.64 9.78
CA THR A 132 -14.27 6.17 8.61
C THR A 132 -14.99 4.86 8.89
N ARG A 133 -14.31 3.93 9.56
CA ARG A 133 -14.92 2.66 9.95
C ARG A 133 -16.12 2.90 10.85
N ASP A 134 -15.98 3.74 11.87
CA ASP A 134 -17.05 4.00 12.82
C ASP A 134 -18.26 4.63 12.13
N LYS A 135 -18.04 5.57 11.21
CA LYS A 135 -19.11 6.19 10.46
C LYS A 135 -19.83 5.21 9.53
N LEU A 136 -19.09 4.32 8.88
CA LEU A 136 -19.69 3.29 8.04
C LEU A 136 -20.54 2.32 8.84
N LEU A 137 -20.03 1.89 10.01
CA LEU A 137 -20.79 1.00 10.88
C LEU A 137 -22.07 1.67 11.38
N ALA A 138 -21.99 2.93 11.76
CA ALA A 138 -23.17 3.68 12.21
C ALA A 138 -24.21 3.84 11.09
N ALA A 139 -23.78 4.02 9.85
CA ALA A 139 -24.66 4.19 8.72
C ALA A 139 -25.33 2.89 8.27
N GLY A 140 -24.63 1.78 8.41
CA GLY A 140 -25.12 0.50 7.88
C GLY A 140 -25.78 -0.42 8.90
N GLY A 141 -25.49 -0.23 10.15
CA GLY A 141 -25.88 -1.22 11.11
C GLY A 141 -26.91 -0.73 12.08
N GLY A 142 -26.97 0.38 11.94
CA GLY A 142 -27.76 0.74 13.00
C GLY A 142 -27.45 -0.13 14.15
#